data_18e6d9de77cb601a544c89199910f994
#
_entry.id   18e6d9de77cb601a544c89199910f994
#
_cell.length_a   1.000
_cell.length_b   1.000
_cell.length_c   1.000
_cell.angle_alpha   90.00
_cell.angle_beta   90.00
_cell.angle_gamma   90.00
#
_symmetry.space_group_name_H-M   'P 1'
#
loop_
_entity.id
_entity.type
_entity.pdbx_description
1 polymer ?
#
loop_
_entity_poly.entity_id
_entity_poly.type
_entity_poly.pdbx_seq_one_letter_code
_entity_poly.pdbx_strand_id
1 'polypeptide(L)'
;MGDNQDKVVVVTGAGSGIGKATVRRLADEQAKVVAVDLTKASLEWLQDLDSVTSLAGDVTDPQVNEQMVELAVDTYGPLNAAVLNAGILVQGDIVRGSMTDYDRVMDVNVRGVALGLKSAVAAMAPAGGSIAITGSVSGLRGDSGLWAYNVSKGAVVNLARAAALDLGHLNIRVNAVCPGPIHTGLTEGTQGTEIGDAMEARLPLGRFGQPEEVAAVIAFLTSDESSFVTGAAIPVDGGVTAGTGQWATYAGRKRGYL
;
A
#
# COMPACT_ATOMS: atom_id res chain seq x y z
N MET A 1 5.41 7.31 22.53
CA MET A 1 6.52 6.84 21.69
C MET A 1 5.90 5.92 20.68
N GLY A 2 6.24 6.00 19.40
CA GLY A 2 5.65 5.14 18.39
C GLY A 2 6.21 3.71 18.47
N ASP A 3 5.41 2.72 18.11
CA ASP A 3 5.79 1.30 18.22
C ASP A 3 6.76 0.82 17.13
N ASN A 4 7.17 1.72 16.22
CA ASN A 4 8.18 1.46 15.20
C ASN A 4 9.56 2.07 15.53
N GLN A 5 9.77 2.52 16.77
CA GLN A 5 11.05 3.09 17.18
C GLN A 5 12.20 2.13 16.88
N ASP A 6 13.28 2.66 16.28
CA ASP A 6 14.49 1.96 15.88
C ASP A 6 14.31 0.82 14.85
N LYS A 7 13.09 0.55 14.37
CA LYS A 7 12.86 -0.45 13.32
C LYS A 7 13.42 0.04 11.98
N VAL A 8 14.05 -0.86 11.26
CA VAL A 8 14.53 -0.65 9.89
C VAL A 8 13.43 -1.08 8.91
N VAL A 9 12.94 -0.16 8.10
CA VAL A 9 11.79 -0.36 7.21
C VAL A 9 12.11 0.08 5.79
N VAL A 10 11.80 -0.73 4.77
CA VAL A 10 11.78 -0.29 3.38
C VAL A 10 10.35 0.06 2.96
N VAL A 11 10.18 1.15 2.18
CA VAL A 11 8.87 1.61 1.67
C VAL A 11 8.99 1.89 0.18
N THR A 12 8.24 1.16 -0.66
CA THR A 12 8.17 1.39 -2.10
C THR A 12 7.02 2.32 -2.48
N GLY A 13 7.17 3.09 -3.58
CA GLY A 13 6.20 4.12 -3.97
C GLY A 13 6.16 5.27 -2.97
N ALA A 14 7.34 5.65 -2.43
CA ALA A 14 7.50 6.61 -1.35
C ALA A 14 7.36 8.07 -1.79
N GLY A 15 7.34 8.35 -3.07
CA GLY A 15 7.36 9.72 -3.62
C GLY A 15 6.05 10.48 -3.43
N SER A 16 4.91 9.80 -3.29
CA SER A 16 3.60 10.46 -3.22
C SER A 16 2.58 9.65 -2.41
N GLY A 17 1.41 10.25 -2.18
CA GLY A 17 0.23 9.61 -1.63
C GLY A 17 0.49 8.80 -0.36
N ILE A 18 -0.01 7.56 -0.33
CA ILE A 18 0.07 6.65 0.82
C ILE A 18 1.53 6.34 1.19
N GLY A 19 2.40 6.09 0.20
CA GLY A 19 3.82 5.80 0.47
C GLY A 19 4.52 6.95 1.16
N LYS A 20 4.33 8.19 0.67
CA LYS A 20 4.87 9.40 1.28
C LYS A 20 4.36 9.59 2.72
N ALA A 21 3.05 9.43 2.93
CA ALA A 21 2.45 9.53 4.27
C ALA A 21 2.99 8.44 5.22
N THR A 22 3.21 7.23 4.69
CA THR A 22 3.80 6.12 5.46
C THR A 22 5.23 6.40 5.89
N VAL A 23 6.08 6.91 4.98
CA VAL A 23 7.46 7.28 5.33
C VAL A 23 7.47 8.36 6.41
N ARG A 24 6.65 9.42 6.28
CA ARG A 24 6.54 10.46 7.30
C ARG A 24 6.10 9.88 8.64
N ARG A 25 5.05 9.07 8.66
CA ARG A 25 4.55 8.44 9.88
C ARG A 25 5.62 7.58 10.57
N LEU A 26 6.35 6.76 9.82
CA LEU A 26 7.42 5.93 10.36
C LEU A 26 8.60 6.75 10.87
N ALA A 27 8.98 7.83 10.17
CA ALA A 27 10.02 8.75 10.62
C ALA A 27 9.62 9.48 11.92
N ASP A 28 8.37 9.92 12.03
CA ASP A 28 7.82 10.53 13.26
C ASP A 28 7.82 9.53 14.43
N GLU A 29 7.69 8.24 14.16
CA GLU A 29 7.84 7.15 15.14
C GLU A 29 9.28 6.72 15.37
N GLN A 30 10.26 7.46 14.83
CA GLN A 30 11.70 7.21 14.98
C GLN A 30 12.19 5.92 14.31
N ALA A 31 11.48 5.38 13.33
CA ALA A 31 11.98 4.31 12.48
C ALA A 31 13.10 4.80 11.54
N LYS A 32 13.95 3.88 11.11
CA LYS A 32 14.95 4.06 10.05
C LYS A 32 14.36 3.58 8.74
N VAL A 33 14.24 4.46 7.73
CA VAL A 33 13.48 4.14 6.53
C VAL A 33 14.36 4.22 5.28
N VAL A 34 14.27 3.22 4.42
CA VAL A 34 14.71 3.31 3.02
C VAL A 34 13.48 3.56 2.15
N ALA A 35 13.39 4.76 1.61
CA ALA A 35 12.31 5.23 0.75
C ALA A 35 12.66 4.98 -0.72
N VAL A 36 11.85 4.20 -1.44
CA VAL A 36 12.09 3.82 -2.84
C VAL A 36 10.99 4.39 -3.73
N ASP A 37 11.38 5.04 -4.83
CA ASP A 37 10.46 5.49 -5.86
C ASP A 37 11.15 5.52 -7.23
N LEU A 38 10.37 5.63 -8.29
CA LEU A 38 10.87 5.51 -9.67
C LEU A 38 11.95 6.54 -10.01
N THR A 39 11.85 7.77 -9.50
CA THR A 39 12.76 8.87 -9.86
C THR A 39 13.34 9.58 -8.63
N LYS A 40 14.52 10.17 -8.81
CA LYS A 40 15.12 11.03 -7.75
C LYS A 40 14.23 12.23 -7.44
N ALA A 41 13.60 12.82 -8.45
CA ALA A 41 12.74 14.01 -8.28
C ALA A 41 11.54 13.73 -7.37
N SER A 42 10.94 12.52 -7.43
CA SER A 42 9.84 12.15 -6.54
C SER A 42 10.25 11.99 -5.08
N LEU A 43 11.55 11.91 -4.80
CA LEU A 43 12.13 11.72 -3.46
C LEU A 43 12.77 12.98 -2.86
N GLU A 44 12.79 14.11 -3.58
CA GLU A 44 13.39 15.36 -3.10
C GLU A 44 12.76 15.89 -1.81
N TRP A 45 11.51 15.55 -1.53
CA TRP A 45 10.82 15.96 -0.31
C TRP A 45 11.37 15.32 0.98
N LEU A 46 12.28 14.35 0.87
CA LEU A 46 12.92 13.64 2.00
C LEU A 46 14.06 14.41 2.65
N GLN A 47 14.50 15.52 2.07
CA GLN A 47 15.75 16.23 2.44
C GLN A 47 15.81 16.64 3.92
N ASP A 48 14.68 16.82 4.59
CA ASP A 48 14.59 17.23 5.99
C ASP A 48 14.37 16.05 6.97
N LEU A 49 14.52 14.79 6.51
CA LEU A 49 14.28 13.61 7.32
C LEU A 49 15.58 12.82 7.56
N ASP A 50 16.29 13.11 8.65
CA ASP A 50 17.59 12.51 8.99
C ASP A 50 17.56 10.97 9.14
N SER A 51 16.39 10.39 9.47
CA SER A 51 16.21 8.94 9.63
C SER A 51 15.85 8.23 8.33
N VAL A 52 15.84 8.92 7.18
CA VAL A 52 15.39 8.38 5.90
C VAL A 52 16.49 8.45 4.85
N THR A 53 16.80 7.31 4.24
CA THR A 53 17.65 7.19 3.05
C THR A 53 16.79 6.89 1.83
N SER A 54 17.18 7.36 0.65
CA SER A 54 16.39 7.18 -0.57
C SER A 54 17.11 6.36 -1.64
N LEU A 55 16.33 5.60 -2.41
CA LEU A 55 16.76 4.88 -3.61
C LEU A 55 15.80 5.18 -4.75
N ALA A 56 16.32 5.68 -5.87
CA ALA A 56 15.54 5.81 -7.10
C ALA A 56 15.70 4.55 -7.96
N GLY A 57 14.58 3.92 -8.35
CA GLY A 57 14.59 2.72 -9.17
C GLY A 57 13.19 2.16 -9.45
N ASP A 58 13.10 1.34 -10.49
CA ASP A 58 11.87 0.66 -10.90
C ASP A 58 11.71 -0.65 -10.12
N VAL A 59 10.63 -0.80 -9.37
CA VAL A 59 10.33 -2.03 -8.60
C VAL A 59 10.12 -3.27 -9.47
N THR A 60 9.95 -3.11 -10.78
CA THR A 60 9.87 -4.24 -11.73
C THR A 60 11.25 -4.83 -12.03
N ASP A 61 12.33 -4.12 -11.70
CA ASP A 61 13.69 -4.60 -11.81
C ASP A 61 14.08 -5.41 -10.55
N PRO A 62 14.47 -6.70 -10.69
CA PRO A 62 14.95 -7.50 -9.57
C PRO A 62 16.14 -6.87 -8.82
N GLN A 63 17.04 -6.20 -9.54
CA GLN A 63 18.23 -5.59 -8.95
C GLN A 63 17.86 -4.43 -8.01
N VAL A 64 16.86 -3.63 -8.36
CA VAL A 64 16.36 -2.54 -7.49
C VAL A 64 15.80 -3.10 -6.19
N ASN A 65 15.10 -4.24 -6.25
CA ASN A 65 14.56 -4.89 -5.06
C ASN A 65 15.65 -5.48 -4.14
N GLU A 66 16.74 -5.96 -4.70
CA GLU A 66 17.92 -6.39 -3.94
C GLU A 66 18.62 -5.18 -3.32
N GLN A 67 18.91 -4.14 -4.12
CA GLN A 67 19.58 -2.92 -3.67
C GLN A 67 18.83 -2.19 -2.54
N MET A 68 17.49 -2.13 -2.56
CA MET A 68 16.74 -1.45 -1.49
C MET A 68 16.91 -2.15 -0.14
N VAL A 69 17.02 -3.48 -0.16
CA VAL A 69 17.22 -4.28 1.06
C VAL A 69 18.68 -4.19 1.52
N GLU A 70 19.63 -4.33 0.61
CA GLU A 70 21.07 -4.16 0.89
C GLU A 70 21.33 -2.76 1.48
N LEU A 71 20.79 -1.70 0.88
CA LEU A 71 20.92 -0.34 1.38
C LEU A 71 20.36 -0.20 2.80
N ALA A 72 19.25 -0.85 3.12
CA ALA A 72 18.66 -0.82 4.46
C ALA A 72 19.56 -1.51 5.48
N VAL A 73 20.06 -2.70 5.14
CA VAL A 73 20.93 -3.51 6.02
C VAL A 73 22.26 -2.82 6.23
N ASP A 74 22.89 -2.31 5.18
CA ASP A 74 24.22 -1.67 5.24
C ASP A 74 24.18 -0.32 6.01
N THR A 75 23.07 0.43 5.87
CA THR A 75 22.95 1.76 6.50
C THR A 75 22.46 1.68 7.94
N TYR A 76 21.51 0.78 8.23
CA TYR A 76 20.76 0.81 9.49
C TYR A 76 20.80 -0.49 10.28
N GLY A 77 21.21 -1.58 9.66
CA GLY A 77 21.24 -2.91 10.30
C GLY A 77 20.05 -3.79 9.87
N PRO A 78 19.73 -4.83 10.64
CA PRO A 78 18.77 -5.86 10.24
C PRO A 78 17.39 -5.30 9.85
N LEU A 79 16.85 -5.76 8.71
CA LEU A 79 15.55 -5.35 8.22
C LEU A 79 14.43 -5.91 9.11
N ASN A 80 13.54 -5.03 9.62
CA ASN A 80 12.43 -5.40 10.49
C ASN A 80 11.09 -5.42 9.74
N ALA A 81 10.90 -4.51 8.77
CA ALA A 81 9.65 -4.45 8.03
C ALA A 81 9.84 -4.01 6.57
N ALA A 82 8.87 -4.38 5.73
CA ALA A 82 8.76 -3.90 4.35
C ALA A 82 7.34 -3.45 4.05
N VAL A 83 7.21 -2.28 3.41
CA VAL A 83 5.94 -1.75 2.91
C VAL A 83 5.98 -1.75 1.39
N LEU A 84 5.32 -2.72 0.78
CA LEU A 84 5.27 -2.92 -0.66
C LEU A 84 4.04 -2.17 -1.19
N ASN A 85 4.24 -0.85 -1.41
CA ASN A 85 3.16 0.08 -1.71
C ASN A 85 3.16 0.56 -3.18
N ALA A 86 4.28 0.51 -3.89
CA ALA A 86 4.35 0.94 -5.29
C ALA A 86 3.26 0.32 -6.14
N GLY A 87 2.60 1.14 -6.95
CA GLY A 87 1.52 0.67 -7.82
C GLY A 87 1.01 1.74 -8.77
N ILE A 88 0.44 1.31 -9.86
CA ILE A 88 -0.18 2.14 -10.90
C ILE A 88 -1.63 1.72 -11.13
N LEU A 89 -2.41 2.65 -11.66
CA LEU A 89 -3.77 2.44 -12.11
C LEU A 89 -3.88 2.88 -13.57
N VAL A 90 -4.46 2.02 -14.41
CA VAL A 90 -4.84 2.36 -15.78
C VAL A 90 -6.33 2.11 -15.94
N GLN A 91 -7.06 3.09 -16.44
CA GLN A 91 -8.47 2.96 -16.74
C GLN A 91 -8.68 2.16 -18.01
N GLY A 92 -9.72 1.36 -18.05
CA GLY A 92 -10.12 0.57 -19.21
C GLY A 92 -11.15 -0.48 -18.83
N ASP A 93 -12.07 -0.78 -19.75
CA ASP A 93 -12.99 -1.90 -19.64
C ASP A 93 -12.43 -3.16 -20.31
N ILE A 94 -13.02 -4.32 -20.04
CA ILE A 94 -12.56 -5.61 -20.57
C ILE A 94 -12.67 -5.72 -22.10
N VAL A 95 -13.50 -4.89 -22.75
CA VAL A 95 -13.75 -4.94 -24.20
C VAL A 95 -12.72 -4.12 -24.97
N ARG A 96 -12.33 -2.96 -24.43
CA ARG A 96 -11.48 -1.97 -25.11
C ARG A 96 -10.10 -1.84 -24.45
N GLY A 97 -9.92 -2.43 -23.27
CA GLY A 97 -8.67 -2.35 -22.51
C GLY A 97 -7.50 -2.95 -23.28
N SER A 98 -6.37 -2.27 -23.24
CA SER A 98 -5.13 -2.71 -23.90
C SER A 98 -4.46 -3.82 -23.09
N MET A 99 -3.99 -4.90 -23.76
CA MET A 99 -3.14 -5.91 -23.12
C MET A 99 -1.78 -5.34 -22.71
N THR A 100 -1.25 -4.37 -23.44
CA THR A 100 -0.01 -3.67 -23.05
C THR A 100 -0.18 -2.95 -21.70
N ASP A 101 -1.33 -2.30 -21.48
CA ASP A 101 -1.66 -1.67 -20.19
C ASP A 101 -1.88 -2.71 -19.09
N TYR A 102 -2.52 -3.83 -19.43
CA TYR A 102 -2.66 -4.96 -18.52
C TYR A 102 -1.31 -5.49 -18.05
N ASP A 103 -0.41 -5.78 -19.00
CA ASP A 103 0.92 -6.30 -18.71
C ASP A 103 1.71 -5.32 -17.82
N ARG A 104 1.67 -4.02 -18.14
CA ARG A 104 2.31 -2.98 -17.34
C ARG A 104 1.74 -2.91 -15.91
N VAL A 105 0.42 -3.00 -15.75
CA VAL A 105 -0.22 -3.01 -14.43
C VAL A 105 0.18 -4.26 -13.64
N MET A 106 0.22 -5.41 -14.28
CA MET A 106 0.64 -6.67 -13.65
C MET A 106 2.12 -6.66 -13.27
N ASP A 107 2.97 -6.11 -14.11
CA ASP A 107 4.41 -6.01 -13.82
C ASP A 107 4.66 -5.14 -12.58
N VAL A 108 4.07 -3.95 -12.51
CA VAL A 108 4.29 -3.06 -11.36
C VAL A 108 3.57 -3.59 -10.13
N ASN A 109 2.26 -3.84 -10.22
CA ASN A 109 1.40 -4.08 -9.05
C ASN A 109 1.55 -5.50 -8.48
N VAL A 110 1.96 -6.47 -9.29
CA VAL A 110 2.04 -7.89 -8.86
C VAL A 110 3.48 -8.38 -8.86
N ARG A 111 4.17 -8.32 -10.01
CA ARG A 111 5.55 -8.78 -10.11
C ARG A 111 6.49 -7.97 -9.24
N GLY A 112 6.38 -6.63 -9.24
CA GLY A 112 7.18 -5.76 -8.38
C GLY A 112 6.96 -6.07 -6.89
N VAL A 113 5.71 -6.29 -6.47
CA VAL A 113 5.39 -6.71 -5.08
C VAL A 113 6.01 -8.08 -4.76
N ALA A 114 5.93 -9.04 -5.67
CA ALA A 114 6.50 -10.37 -5.46
C ALA A 114 8.03 -10.34 -5.37
N LEU A 115 8.70 -9.52 -6.17
CA LEU A 115 10.15 -9.30 -6.11
C LEU A 115 10.54 -8.68 -4.77
N GLY A 116 9.88 -7.58 -4.37
CA GLY A 116 10.13 -6.93 -3.09
C GLY A 116 9.91 -7.86 -1.89
N LEU A 117 8.84 -8.68 -1.95
CA LEU A 117 8.56 -9.69 -0.92
C LEU A 117 9.71 -10.71 -0.80
N LYS A 118 10.18 -11.25 -1.93
CA LYS A 118 11.30 -12.22 -1.93
C LYS A 118 12.59 -11.63 -1.37
N SER A 119 12.94 -10.40 -1.77
CA SER A 119 14.15 -9.72 -1.28
C SER A 119 14.04 -9.41 0.22
N ALA A 120 12.90 -8.90 0.68
CA ALA A 120 12.67 -8.61 2.10
C ALA A 120 12.71 -9.87 2.98
N VAL A 121 12.07 -10.96 2.54
CA VAL A 121 12.07 -12.24 3.27
C VAL A 121 13.48 -12.79 3.45
N ALA A 122 14.33 -12.72 2.42
CA ALA A 122 15.72 -13.21 2.52
C ALA A 122 16.51 -12.49 3.62
N ALA A 123 16.28 -11.18 3.81
CA ALA A 123 16.93 -10.39 4.87
C ALA A 123 16.29 -10.57 6.26
N MET A 124 14.98 -10.83 6.32
CA MET A 124 14.22 -10.95 7.58
C MET A 124 14.31 -12.37 8.18
N ALA A 125 14.47 -13.41 7.35
CA ALA A 125 14.38 -14.82 7.79
C ALA A 125 15.17 -15.18 9.05
N PRO A 126 16.35 -14.60 9.32
CA PRO A 126 17.09 -14.90 10.55
C PRO A 126 16.44 -14.39 11.85
N ALA A 127 15.64 -13.32 11.78
CA ALA A 127 15.10 -12.63 12.97
C ALA A 127 13.57 -12.54 13.00
N GLY A 128 12.90 -12.82 11.88
CA GLY A 128 11.48 -12.52 11.69
C GLY A 128 11.25 -11.10 11.23
N GLY A 129 9.96 -10.71 11.06
CA GLY A 129 9.63 -9.37 10.61
C GLY A 129 8.18 -9.19 10.20
N SER A 130 7.88 -8.07 9.55
CA SER A 130 6.53 -7.76 9.07
C SER A 130 6.53 -7.19 7.66
N ILE A 131 5.60 -7.64 6.82
CA ILE A 131 5.42 -7.13 5.46
C ILE A 131 3.99 -6.63 5.31
N ALA A 132 3.83 -5.35 4.95
CA ALA A 132 2.56 -4.75 4.60
C ALA A 132 2.49 -4.53 3.08
N ILE A 133 1.45 -5.05 2.43
CA ILE A 133 1.23 -4.91 0.99
C ILE A 133 0.04 -3.97 0.77
N THR A 134 0.20 -2.95 -0.08
CA THR A 134 -0.91 -2.08 -0.45
C THR A 134 -1.78 -2.75 -1.53
N GLY A 135 -2.87 -3.37 -1.06
CA GLY A 135 -3.95 -3.87 -1.88
C GLY A 135 -4.88 -2.75 -2.38
N SER A 136 -6.16 -3.02 -2.40
CA SER A 136 -7.25 -2.07 -2.67
C SER A 136 -8.59 -2.72 -2.34
N VAL A 137 -9.63 -1.93 -2.12
CA VAL A 137 -11.02 -2.42 -2.16
C VAL A 137 -11.35 -3.06 -3.50
N SER A 138 -10.73 -2.60 -4.59
CA SER A 138 -10.84 -3.19 -5.94
C SER A 138 -10.25 -4.61 -6.02
N GLY A 139 -9.43 -5.02 -5.06
CA GLY A 139 -8.96 -6.40 -4.89
C GLY A 139 -9.91 -7.26 -4.05
N LEU A 140 -10.83 -6.66 -3.31
CA LEU A 140 -11.86 -7.33 -2.53
C LEU A 140 -13.19 -7.42 -3.27
N ARG A 141 -13.47 -6.44 -4.12
CA ARG A 141 -14.68 -6.27 -4.94
C ARG A 141 -14.26 -5.76 -6.32
N GLY A 142 -15.15 -5.86 -7.31
CA GLY A 142 -14.86 -5.33 -8.66
C GLY A 142 -15.32 -3.89 -8.81
N ASP A 143 -14.50 -3.08 -9.48
CA ASP A 143 -14.86 -1.73 -9.93
C ASP A 143 -14.96 -1.70 -11.46
N SER A 144 -16.03 -1.10 -11.99
CA SER A 144 -16.21 -0.94 -13.43
C SER A 144 -15.14 -0.01 -14.02
N GLY A 145 -14.63 -0.35 -15.20
CA GLY A 145 -13.61 0.47 -15.88
C GLY A 145 -12.18 0.31 -15.33
N LEU A 146 -11.91 -0.65 -14.45
CA LEU A 146 -10.60 -0.88 -13.83
C LEU A 146 -10.16 -2.35 -13.93
N TRP A 147 -10.47 -3.05 -15.04
CA TRP A 147 -10.31 -4.50 -15.15
C TRP A 147 -8.90 -5.01 -14.80
N ALA A 148 -7.84 -4.41 -15.37
CA ALA A 148 -6.45 -4.81 -15.08
C ALA A 148 -6.06 -4.52 -13.64
N TYR A 149 -6.46 -3.35 -13.12
CA TYR A 149 -6.23 -2.96 -11.73
C TYR A 149 -6.93 -3.91 -10.74
N ASN A 150 -8.21 -4.24 -10.97
CA ASN A 150 -8.95 -5.22 -10.15
C ASN A 150 -8.21 -6.55 -10.06
N VAL A 151 -7.77 -7.09 -11.22
CA VAL A 151 -7.02 -8.35 -11.29
C VAL A 151 -5.73 -8.22 -10.46
N SER A 152 -4.96 -7.17 -10.67
CA SER A 152 -3.68 -6.98 -9.98
C SER A 152 -3.84 -6.87 -8.47
N LYS A 153 -4.86 -6.11 -8.00
CA LYS A 153 -5.10 -5.93 -6.55
C LYS A 153 -5.72 -7.16 -5.91
N GLY A 154 -6.54 -7.92 -6.64
CA GLY A 154 -6.98 -9.26 -6.22
C GLY A 154 -5.81 -10.24 -6.05
N ALA A 155 -4.87 -10.21 -6.99
CA ALA A 155 -3.67 -11.05 -6.94
C ALA A 155 -2.81 -10.76 -5.70
N VAL A 156 -2.52 -9.50 -5.39
CA VAL A 156 -1.65 -9.17 -4.22
C VAL A 156 -2.36 -9.37 -2.88
N VAL A 157 -3.68 -9.21 -2.82
CA VAL A 157 -4.46 -9.56 -1.62
C VAL A 157 -4.36 -11.06 -1.34
N ASN A 158 -4.43 -11.90 -2.38
CA ASN A 158 -4.28 -13.34 -2.18
C ASN A 158 -2.81 -13.77 -1.99
N LEU A 159 -1.86 -13.05 -2.61
CA LEU A 159 -0.42 -13.24 -2.37
C LEU A 159 -0.07 -13.01 -0.88
N ALA A 160 -0.66 -11.99 -0.24
CA ALA A 160 -0.46 -11.74 1.18
C ALA A 160 -0.90 -12.94 2.04
N ARG A 161 -2.02 -13.59 1.70
CA ARG A 161 -2.49 -14.79 2.40
C ARG A 161 -1.56 -15.99 2.20
N ALA A 162 -1.15 -16.24 0.95
CA ALA A 162 -0.22 -17.33 0.64
C ALA A 162 1.13 -17.13 1.37
N ALA A 163 1.70 -15.93 1.28
CA ALA A 163 2.95 -15.61 1.95
C ALA A 163 2.86 -15.71 3.49
N ALA A 164 1.73 -15.33 4.08
CA ALA A 164 1.52 -15.48 5.52
C ALA A 164 1.56 -16.95 5.97
N LEU A 165 1.01 -17.86 5.16
CA LEU A 165 1.04 -19.30 5.43
C LEU A 165 2.46 -19.87 5.27
N ASP A 166 3.17 -19.45 4.21
CA ASP A 166 4.51 -19.95 3.91
C ASP A 166 5.56 -19.42 4.90
N LEU A 167 5.38 -18.21 5.45
CA LEU A 167 6.41 -17.50 6.20
C LEU A 167 6.17 -17.46 7.71
N GLY A 168 5.04 -17.93 8.19
CA GLY A 168 4.72 -17.95 9.61
C GLY A 168 5.74 -18.71 10.47
N HIS A 169 6.29 -19.80 9.94
CA HIS A 169 7.33 -20.58 10.62
C HIS A 169 8.68 -19.83 10.76
N LEU A 170 8.89 -18.77 9.97
CA LEU A 170 10.03 -17.86 10.06
C LEU A 170 9.74 -16.63 10.95
N ASN A 171 8.58 -16.60 11.61
CA ASN A 171 8.12 -15.45 12.40
C ASN A 171 7.99 -14.17 11.55
N ILE A 172 7.64 -14.31 10.25
CA ILE A 172 7.38 -13.20 9.35
C ILE A 172 5.87 -13.10 9.13
N ARG A 173 5.30 -11.94 9.47
CA ARG A 173 3.88 -11.63 9.25
C ARG A 173 3.70 -10.93 7.91
N VAL A 174 2.66 -11.27 7.17
CA VAL A 174 2.33 -10.62 5.89
C VAL A 174 0.85 -10.26 5.86
N ASN A 175 0.54 -8.98 5.63
CA ASN A 175 -0.83 -8.48 5.58
C ASN A 175 -1.04 -7.55 4.40
N ALA A 176 -2.27 -7.47 3.90
CA ALA A 176 -2.67 -6.50 2.89
C ALA A 176 -3.51 -5.38 3.54
N VAL A 177 -3.16 -4.13 3.27
CA VAL A 177 -4.02 -2.98 3.53
C VAL A 177 -4.81 -2.70 2.26
N CYS A 178 -6.12 -2.54 2.35
CA CYS A 178 -7.02 -2.38 1.22
C CYS A 178 -7.70 -1.00 1.27
N PRO A 179 -7.05 0.07 0.76
CA PRO A 179 -7.62 1.39 0.75
C PRO A 179 -8.85 1.48 -0.15
N GLY A 180 -9.83 2.30 0.26
CA GLY A 180 -10.90 2.83 -0.58
C GLY A 180 -10.45 4.07 -1.37
N PRO A 181 -11.38 4.97 -1.72
CA PRO A 181 -11.05 6.26 -2.31
C PRO A 181 -10.24 7.12 -1.31
N ILE A 182 -8.98 7.40 -1.65
CA ILE A 182 -8.04 8.18 -0.85
C ILE A 182 -7.56 9.38 -1.66
N HIS A 183 -7.40 10.54 -1.04
CA HIS A 183 -6.83 11.75 -1.67
C HIS A 183 -5.36 11.54 -2.04
N THR A 184 -5.12 11.09 -3.27
CA THR A 184 -3.78 10.82 -3.83
C THR A 184 -3.75 11.25 -5.29
N GLY A 185 -2.57 11.25 -5.93
CA GLY A 185 -2.47 11.48 -7.37
C GLY A 185 -3.32 10.51 -8.22
N LEU A 186 -3.59 9.30 -7.74
CA LEU A 186 -4.46 8.34 -8.45
C LEU A 186 -5.94 8.77 -8.51
N THR A 187 -6.39 9.61 -7.58
CA THR A 187 -7.77 10.09 -7.48
C THR A 187 -7.92 11.59 -7.76
N GLU A 188 -6.82 12.31 -8.03
CA GLU A 188 -6.81 13.76 -8.20
C GLU A 188 -7.79 14.22 -9.29
N GLY A 189 -7.88 13.49 -10.40
CA GLY A 189 -8.80 13.81 -11.51
C GLY A 189 -10.30 13.60 -11.20
N THR A 190 -10.64 13.01 -10.04
CA THR A 190 -12.04 12.81 -9.64
C THR A 190 -12.53 13.85 -8.63
N GLN A 191 -11.63 14.52 -7.94
CA GLN A 191 -11.98 15.48 -6.88
C GLN A 191 -12.69 16.71 -7.46
N GLY A 192 -13.81 17.11 -6.84
CA GLY A 192 -14.62 18.24 -7.28
C GLY A 192 -15.37 18.01 -8.60
N THR A 193 -15.52 16.76 -9.02
CA THR A 193 -16.30 16.36 -10.18
C THR A 193 -17.55 15.59 -9.77
N GLU A 194 -18.54 15.48 -10.66
CA GLU A 194 -19.73 14.65 -10.44
C GLU A 194 -19.39 13.20 -10.14
N ILE A 195 -18.26 12.68 -10.68
CA ILE A 195 -17.78 11.33 -10.40
C ILE A 195 -17.30 11.25 -8.96
N GLY A 196 -16.53 12.23 -8.49
CA GLY A 196 -16.07 12.31 -7.10
C GLY A 196 -17.22 12.40 -6.11
N ASP A 197 -18.19 13.26 -6.39
CA ASP A 197 -19.41 13.41 -5.56
C ASP A 197 -20.19 12.09 -5.49
N ALA A 198 -20.32 11.38 -6.63
CA ALA A 198 -20.99 10.10 -6.68
C ALA A 198 -20.20 8.99 -5.92
N MET A 199 -18.88 9.07 -5.91
CA MET A 199 -18.03 8.18 -5.09
C MET A 199 -18.21 8.49 -3.60
N GLU A 200 -18.14 9.75 -3.19
CA GLU A 200 -18.34 10.15 -1.77
C GLU A 200 -19.71 9.76 -1.24
N ALA A 201 -20.76 9.91 -2.05
CA ALA A 201 -22.12 9.51 -1.69
C ALA A 201 -22.27 8.01 -1.39
N ARG A 202 -21.37 7.17 -1.87
CA ARG A 202 -21.32 5.72 -1.59
C ARG A 202 -20.57 5.38 -0.29
N LEU A 203 -19.74 6.30 0.20
CA LEU A 203 -18.95 6.09 1.41
C LEU A 203 -19.80 6.36 2.65
N PRO A 204 -19.93 5.42 3.58
CA PRO A 204 -20.63 5.67 4.85
C PRO A 204 -20.08 6.87 5.64
N LEU A 205 -18.76 7.11 5.60
CA LEU A 205 -18.16 8.29 6.22
C LEU A 205 -18.32 9.59 5.42
N GLY A 206 -18.86 9.54 4.19
CA GLY A 206 -19.24 10.69 3.38
C GLY A 206 -18.08 11.54 2.87
N ARG A 207 -16.86 11.00 2.82
CA ARG A 207 -15.66 11.67 2.31
C ARG A 207 -14.61 10.67 1.86
N PHE A 208 -13.71 11.11 1.01
CA PHE A 208 -12.47 10.37 0.75
C PHE A 208 -11.60 10.31 2.01
N GLY A 209 -10.84 9.24 2.13
CA GLY A 209 -9.83 9.12 3.15
C GLY A 209 -8.58 9.97 2.83
N GLN A 210 -7.78 10.24 3.86
CA GLN A 210 -6.47 10.86 3.72
C GLN A 210 -5.37 9.79 3.68
N PRO A 211 -4.26 10.01 2.96
CA PRO A 211 -3.12 9.09 2.95
C PRO A 211 -2.64 8.71 4.35
N GLU A 212 -2.69 9.64 5.29
CA GLU A 212 -2.29 9.46 6.68
C GLU A 212 -3.16 8.44 7.43
N GLU A 213 -4.43 8.31 7.05
CA GLU A 213 -5.35 7.32 7.65
C GLU A 213 -4.96 5.89 7.24
N VAL A 214 -4.46 5.72 6.01
CA VAL A 214 -3.92 4.44 5.53
C VAL A 214 -2.55 4.18 6.14
N ALA A 215 -1.68 5.20 6.21
CA ALA A 215 -0.37 5.12 6.81
C ALA A 215 -0.41 4.70 8.29
N ALA A 216 -1.43 5.13 9.03
CA ALA A 216 -1.63 4.71 10.41
C ALA A 216 -1.85 3.19 10.55
N VAL A 217 -2.63 2.59 9.65
CA VAL A 217 -2.86 1.14 9.64
C VAL A 217 -1.59 0.39 9.18
N ILE A 218 -0.85 0.93 8.20
CA ILE A 218 0.43 0.37 7.79
C ILE A 218 1.43 0.41 8.95
N ALA A 219 1.56 1.52 9.67
CA ALA A 219 2.44 1.64 10.83
C ALA A 219 2.07 0.65 11.94
N PHE A 220 0.79 0.45 12.22
CA PHE A 220 0.32 -0.61 13.13
C PHE A 220 0.77 -2.00 12.65
N LEU A 221 0.64 -2.30 11.36
CA LEU A 221 1.01 -3.62 10.81
C LEU A 221 2.52 -3.86 10.81
N THR A 222 3.35 -2.82 10.74
CA THR A 222 4.81 -2.93 10.84
C THR A 222 5.31 -2.99 12.29
N SER A 223 4.47 -2.64 13.25
CA SER A 223 4.79 -2.63 14.68
C SER A 223 4.54 -3.99 15.35
N ASP A 224 4.99 -4.12 16.60
CA ASP A 224 4.76 -5.30 17.44
C ASP A 224 3.34 -5.38 18.00
N GLU A 225 2.58 -4.27 17.98
CA GLU A 225 1.15 -4.27 18.35
C GLU A 225 0.32 -5.23 17.49
N SER A 226 0.77 -5.49 16.25
CA SER A 226 0.12 -6.43 15.34
C SER A 226 0.74 -7.84 15.37
N SER A 227 1.42 -8.23 16.47
CA SER A 227 2.18 -9.49 16.58
C SER A 227 1.37 -10.76 16.29
N PHE A 228 0.04 -10.72 16.41
CA PHE A 228 -0.83 -11.86 16.10
C PHE A 228 -1.71 -11.64 14.85
N VAL A 229 -1.34 -10.64 14.00
CA VAL A 229 -2.07 -10.33 12.76
C VAL A 229 -1.21 -10.74 11.56
N THR A 230 -1.62 -11.80 10.86
CA THR A 230 -1.00 -12.26 9.60
C THR A 230 -2.04 -12.84 8.65
N GLY A 231 -1.85 -12.71 7.34
CA GLY A 231 -2.79 -13.14 6.30
C GLY A 231 -4.06 -12.30 6.18
N ALA A 232 -4.14 -11.19 6.91
CA ALA A 232 -5.31 -10.32 6.89
C ALA A 232 -5.34 -9.44 5.64
N ALA A 233 -6.56 -9.15 5.17
CA ALA A 233 -6.84 -8.09 4.20
C ALA A 233 -7.69 -7.04 4.92
N ILE A 234 -7.11 -5.90 5.26
CA ILE A 234 -7.71 -4.88 6.13
C ILE A 234 -8.22 -3.72 5.28
N PRO A 235 -9.56 -3.55 5.15
CA PRO A 235 -10.12 -2.38 4.47
C PRO A 235 -9.85 -1.10 5.27
N VAL A 236 -9.41 -0.04 4.57
CA VAL A 236 -9.31 1.33 5.08
C VAL A 236 -10.05 2.22 4.07
N ASP A 237 -11.37 2.19 4.13
CA ASP A 237 -12.21 2.49 2.98
C ASP A 237 -13.46 3.33 3.29
N GLY A 238 -13.54 3.92 4.47
CA GLY A 238 -14.71 4.69 4.87
C GLY A 238 -16.01 3.88 4.93
N GLY A 239 -15.90 2.53 4.94
CA GLY A 239 -17.02 1.59 5.03
C GLY A 239 -17.62 1.17 3.69
N VAL A 240 -17.02 1.51 2.53
CA VAL A 240 -17.59 1.20 1.21
C VAL A 240 -17.77 -0.30 0.99
N THR A 241 -16.88 -1.14 1.50
CA THR A 241 -16.98 -2.61 1.36
C THR A 241 -17.81 -3.29 2.44
N ALA A 242 -18.21 -2.58 3.50
CA ALA A 242 -19.01 -3.16 4.59
C ALA A 242 -20.45 -3.49 4.18
N GLY A 243 -20.96 -2.82 3.12
CA GLY A 243 -22.32 -3.02 2.62
C GLY A 243 -22.41 -3.93 1.40
N THR A 244 -23.60 -4.48 1.15
CA THR A 244 -23.92 -5.23 -0.08
C THR A 244 -24.13 -4.32 -1.29
N GLY A 245 -24.26 -3.01 -1.08
CA GLY A 245 -24.58 -2.03 -2.13
C GLY A 245 -26.09 -1.96 -2.49
N GLN A 246 -26.94 -2.79 -1.90
CA GLN A 246 -28.39 -2.79 -2.19
C GLN A 246 -29.11 -1.53 -1.73
N TRP A 247 -28.61 -0.90 -0.67
CA TRP A 247 -29.23 0.28 -0.08
C TRP A 247 -28.25 1.45 -0.07
N ALA A 248 -28.78 2.66 -0.38
CA ALA A 248 -27.97 3.86 -0.28
C ALA A 248 -27.49 4.09 1.16
N THR A 249 -26.25 4.58 1.31
CA THR A 249 -25.70 4.98 2.61
C THR A 249 -26.44 6.21 3.15
N TYR A 250 -26.34 6.45 4.46
CA TYR A 250 -26.90 7.67 5.06
C TYR A 250 -26.23 8.94 4.56
N ALA A 251 -24.96 8.89 4.14
CA ALA A 251 -24.26 10.01 3.54
C ALA A 251 -24.93 10.49 2.22
N GLY A 252 -25.51 9.57 1.44
CA GLY A 252 -26.29 9.88 0.24
C GLY A 252 -27.75 10.30 0.52
N ARG A 253 -28.21 10.28 1.79
CA ARG A 253 -29.53 10.75 2.17
C ARG A 253 -29.44 12.18 2.68
N LYS A 254 -30.31 13.07 2.21
CA LYS A 254 -30.43 14.43 2.78
C LYS A 254 -30.61 14.28 4.31
N ARG A 255 -29.77 14.97 5.11
CA ARG A 255 -29.88 15.02 6.57
C ARG A 255 -31.34 15.39 6.94
N GLY A 256 -32.09 14.47 7.51
CA GLY A 256 -33.50 14.69 7.87
C GLY A 256 -34.21 13.46 8.43
N TYR A 257 -33.49 12.38 8.74
CA TYR A 257 -34.07 11.14 9.24
C TYR A 257 -33.54 10.70 10.63
N LEU A 258 -33.11 11.66 11.46
CA LEU A 258 -32.95 11.47 12.91
C LEU A 258 -33.70 12.58 13.61
#